data_b43fddcb0cdfe5fa0e02522ea7f464b1
#
_entry.id   b43fddcb0cdfe5fa0e02522ea7f464b1
#
_cell.length_a   1.000
_cell.length_b   1.000
_cell.length_c   1.000
_cell.angle_alpha   90.00
_cell.angle_beta   90.00
_cell.angle_gamma   90.00
#
_symmetry.space_group_name_H-M   'P 1'
#
loop_
_entity.id
_entity.type
_entity.pdbx_description
1 polymer ?
#
loop_
_entity_poly.entity_id
_entity_poly.type
_entity_poly.pdbx_seq_one_letter_code
_entity_poly.pdbx_strand_id
1 'polypeptide(L)'
;MLFRSRRVLEQAYPGELEVIVAVGPSSDRTREIADALVAADSRIRVVDNPAARTPSALNLGIGAAKHEIIVRVDGHGELTDGYIRRAVELLDETGAANVGGFMDAQGTTPFEEAVATAYTMRLGLGGSAFHLAESPATEAETVFLGVFRKDALVAVGGFDETMHRAQDWELNYRLRTNGHKIWFSPELRVTYRPRSTLRALIKQMYETGRWRRELVRRHPETATVRYLAPPLTLLGVLGGSVAGLLGVILDSRLLRLGFIAPAGYLALITGGSLVATRPMSAAARLRLPLVLAATHLAWGAGFLLGRARHR
;
A
#
# COMPACT_ATOMS: atom_id res chain seq x y z
N MET A 1 1.94 -10.49 16.71
CA MET A 1 0.48 -10.46 16.96
C MET A 1 0.14 -9.88 18.35
N LEU A 2 0.59 -10.44 19.46
CA LEU A 2 0.29 -9.98 20.84
C LEU A 2 0.45 -8.47 21.08
N PHE A 3 1.58 -7.89 20.68
CA PHE A 3 1.86 -6.47 20.89
C PHE A 3 0.83 -5.55 20.19
N ARG A 4 0.41 -5.89 18.99
CA ARG A 4 -0.49 -5.05 18.18
C ARG A 4 -1.94 -5.13 18.63
N SER A 5 -2.42 -6.33 19.01
CA SER A 5 -3.76 -6.46 19.58
C SER A 5 -3.89 -5.67 20.87
N ARG A 6 -2.85 -5.65 21.72
CA ARG A 6 -2.81 -4.78 22.92
C ARG A 6 -2.88 -3.31 22.55
N ARG A 7 -2.10 -2.84 21.56
CA ARG A 7 -2.13 -1.45 21.08
C ARG A 7 -3.53 -1.02 20.59
N VAL A 8 -4.30 -1.93 19.99
CA VAL A 8 -5.69 -1.64 19.59
C VAL A 8 -6.59 -1.53 20.82
N LEU A 9 -6.43 -2.41 21.81
CA LEU A 9 -7.21 -2.41 23.04
C LEU A 9 -6.86 -1.23 23.99
N GLU A 10 -5.64 -0.71 23.87
CA GLU A 10 -5.13 0.45 24.61
C GLU A 10 -5.53 1.80 23.96
N GLN A 11 -6.19 1.78 22.77
CA GLN A 11 -6.72 3.01 22.19
C GLN A 11 -7.76 3.63 23.12
N ALA A 12 -7.57 4.88 23.50
CA ALA A 12 -8.47 5.60 24.38
C ALA A 12 -9.79 5.98 23.65
N TYR A 13 -10.54 4.95 23.22
CA TYR A 13 -11.83 5.11 22.57
C TYR A 13 -12.96 5.06 23.62
N PRO A 14 -13.84 6.09 23.70
CA PRO A 14 -14.85 6.16 24.75
C PRO A 14 -16.04 5.22 24.52
N GLY A 15 -16.22 4.69 23.32
CA GLY A 15 -17.29 3.77 22.96
C GLY A 15 -16.93 2.30 23.18
N GLU A 16 -17.86 1.41 22.85
CA GLU A 16 -17.62 -0.01 22.86
C GLU A 16 -16.64 -0.41 21.75
N LEU A 17 -15.71 -1.30 22.06
CA LEU A 17 -14.67 -1.80 21.17
C LEU A 17 -14.63 -3.32 21.22
N GLU A 18 -14.69 -3.98 20.08
CA GLU A 18 -14.38 -5.40 19.91
C GLU A 18 -13.22 -5.59 18.95
N VAL A 19 -12.49 -6.67 19.09
CA VAL A 19 -11.38 -7.05 18.20
C VAL A 19 -11.66 -8.41 17.59
N ILE A 20 -11.74 -8.49 16.27
CA ILE A 20 -11.93 -9.73 15.55
C ILE A 20 -10.63 -10.11 14.86
N VAL A 21 -10.05 -11.22 15.27
CA VAL A 21 -8.79 -11.75 14.73
C VAL A 21 -9.12 -12.85 13.73
N ALA A 22 -8.96 -12.58 12.43
CA ALA A 22 -9.12 -13.60 11.40
C ALA A 22 -7.83 -14.40 11.23
N VAL A 23 -7.86 -15.69 11.58
CA VAL A 23 -6.70 -16.58 11.59
C VAL A 23 -6.78 -17.56 10.42
N GLY A 24 -5.80 -17.49 9.51
CA GLY A 24 -5.62 -18.47 8.45
C GLY A 24 -4.81 -19.69 8.91
N PRO A 25 -4.74 -20.75 8.09
CA PRO A 25 -3.83 -21.87 8.30
C PRO A 25 -2.39 -21.36 8.48
N SER A 26 -1.74 -21.78 9.54
CA SER A 26 -0.38 -21.38 9.90
C SER A 26 0.39 -22.56 10.46
N SER A 27 1.68 -22.67 10.12
CA SER A 27 2.59 -23.68 10.67
C SER A 27 3.34 -23.19 11.92
N ASP A 28 3.10 -21.93 12.32
CA ASP A 28 3.71 -21.33 13.50
C ASP A 28 2.69 -21.25 14.67
N ARG A 29 3.09 -20.61 15.77
CA ARG A 29 2.25 -20.45 16.97
C ARG A 29 1.15 -19.39 16.82
N THR A 30 0.76 -18.97 15.61
CA THR A 30 -0.23 -17.91 15.39
C THR A 30 -1.58 -18.27 16.03
N ARG A 31 -2.05 -19.49 15.86
CA ARG A 31 -3.34 -19.94 16.45
C ARG A 31 -3.29 -19.96 17.97
N GLU A 32 -2.27 -20.56 18.56
CA GLU A 32 -2.08 -20.62 20.01
C GLU A 32 -2.06 -19.21 20.63
N ILE A 33 -1.37 -18.26 19.96
CA ILE A 33 -1.31 -16.87 20.40
C ILE A 33 -2.69 -16.20 20.31
N ALA A 34 -3.45 -16.46 19.26
CA ALA A 34 -4.78 -15.90 19.09
C ALA A 34 -5.76 -16.43 20.17
N ASP A 35 -5.73 -17.73 20.46
CA ASP A 35 -6.55 -18.35 21.51
C ASP A 35 -6.19 -17.82 22.90
N ALA A 36 -4.90 -17.60 23.18
CA ALA A 36 -4.43 -16.97 24.41
C ALA A 36 -4.91 -15.51 24.56
N LEU A 37 -5.03 -14.76 23.45
CA LEU A 37 -5.58 -13.41 23.48
C LEU A 37 -7.08 -13.41 23.83
N VAL A 38 -7.86 -14.34 23.28
CA VAL A 38 -9.29 -14.50 23.61
C VAL A 38 -9.46 -14.85 25.10
N ALA A 39 -8.62 -15.73 25.64
CA ALA A 39 -8.66 -16.09 27.06
C ALA A 39 -8.31 -14.90 27.99
N ALA A 40 -7.50 -13.96 27.51
CA ALA A 40 -7.04 -12.81 28.28
C ALA A 40 -7.99 -11.61 28.24
N ASP A 41 -8.81 -11.45 27.19
CA ASP A 41 -9.70 -10.29 27.03
C ASP A 41 -10.98 -10.68 26.27
N SER A 42 -12.12 -10.55 26.93
CA SER A 42 -13.44 -10.92 26.39
C SER A 42 -13.90 -10.07 25.18
N ARG A 43 -13.25 -8.95 24.93
CA ARG A 43 -13.50 -8.13 23.74
C ARG A 43 -12.91 -8.73 22.46
N ILE A 44 -12.01 -9.74 22.60
CA ILE A 44 -11.35 -10.37 21.46
C ILE A 44 -12.14 -11.62 21.05
N ARG A 45 -12.34 -11.78 19.75
CA ARG A 45 -12.89 -13.00 19.14
C ARG A 45 -12.00 -13.46 18.00
N VAL A 46 -11.93 -14.76 17.79
CA VAL A 46 -11.22 -15.38 16.67
C VAL A 46 -12.24 -15.88 15.65
N VAL A 47 -11.97 -15.65 14.36
CA VAL A 47 -12.68 -16.25 13.24
C VAL A 47 -11.68 -17.01 12.37
N ASP A 48 -12.06 -18.20 11.91
CA ASP A 48 -11.21 -19.00 11.03
C ASP A 48 -11.29 -18.50 9.59
N ASN A 49 -10.14 -18.35 8.96
CA ASN A 49 -9.99 -17.98 7.55
C ASN A 49 -9.36 -19.13 6.75
N PRO A 50 -10.10 -20.19 6.41
CA PRO A 50 -9.55 -21.35 5.71
C PRO A 50 -8.97 -21.01 4.33
N ALA A 51 -9.44 -19.94 3.69
CA ALA A 51 -8.92 -19.48 2.41
C ALA A 51 -7.51 -18.89 2.48
N ALA A 52 -7.00 -18.56 3.68
CA ALA A 52 -5.68 -17.96 3.91
C ALA A 52 -5.39 -16.69 3.09
N ARG A 53 -6.45 -15.95 2.72
CA ARG A 53 -6.37 -14.74 1.89
C ARG A 53 -6.81 -13.52 2.68
N THR A 54 -6.14 -12.38 2.46
CA THR A 54 -6.47 -11.13 3.15
C THR A 54 -7.91 -10.66 2.91
N PRO A 55 -8.44 -10.60 1.67
CA PRO A 55 -9.83 -10.16 1.46
C PRO A 55 -10.86 -11.09 2.11
N SER A 56 -10.65 -12.40 2.08
CA SER A 56 -11.50 -13.35 2.79
C SER A 56 -11.46 -13.14 4.31
N ALA A 57 -10.27 -12.92 4.89
CA ALA A 57 -10.13 -12.60 6.31
C ALA A 57 -10.90 -11.32 6.69
N LEU A 58 -10.81 -10.29 5.84
CA LEU A 58 -11.52 -9.02 6.05
C LEU A 58 -13.03 -9.21 5.97
N ASN A 59 -13.55 -9.94 4.98
CA ASN A 59 -14.98 -10.22 4.85
C ASN A 59 -15.52 -11.03 6.03
N LEU A 60 -14.78 -12.04 6.49
CA LEU A 60 -15.13 -12.81 7.69
C LEU A 60 -15.19 -11.91 8.94
N GLY A 61 -14.21 -11.01 9.10
CA GLY A 61 -14.19 -10.03 10.16
C GLY A 61 -15.38 -9.06 10.11
N ILE A 62 -15.69 -8.51 8.94
CA ILE A 62 -16.84 -7.62 8.70
C ILE A 62 -18.15 -8.33 9.02
N GLY A 63 -18.32 -9.58 8.56
CA GLY A 63 -19.52 -10.37 8.81
C GLY A 63 -19.71 -10.71 10.30
N ALA A 64 -18.62 -10.95 11.02
CA ALA A 64 -18.65 -11.24 12.46
C ALA A 64 -18.80 -9.99 13.33
N ALA A 65 -18.50 -8.79 12.81
CA ALA A 65 -18.55 -7.54 13.58
C ALA A 65 -19.98 -7.18 14.02
N LYS A 66 -20.12 -6.74 15.27
CA LYS A 66 -21.39 -6.30 15.85
C LYS A 66 -21.63 -4.80 15.65
N HIS A 67 -20.54 -4.01 15.62
CA HIS A 67 -20.63 -2.56 15.57
C HIS A 67 -20.69 -2.02 14.14
N GLU A 68 -21.18 -0.79 14.01
CA GLU A 68 -21.40 -0.14 12.72
C GLU A 68 -20.13 0.42 12.07
N ILE A 69 -19.05 0.54 12.85
CA ILE A 69 -17.77 1.05 12.35
C ILE A 69 -16.75 -0.06 12.35
N ILE A 70 -16.09 -0.27 11.22
CA ILE A 70 -15.07 -1.27 11.01
C ILE A 70 -13.70 -0.61 10.90
N VAL A 71 -12.82 -0.88 11.85
CA VAL A 71 -11.43 -0.43 11.83
C VAL A 71 -10.54 -1.57 11.32
N ARG A 72 -9.93 -1.39 10.15
CA ARG A 72 -8.98 -2.37 9.64
C ARG A 72 -7.60 -2.17 10.26
N VAL A 73 -7.04 -3.25 10.78
CA VAL A 73 -5.66 -3.27 11.28
C VAL A 73 -4.91 -4.45 10.66
N ASP A 74 -3.89 -4.16 9.87
CA ASP A 74 -3.04 -5.19 9.29
C ASP A 74 -2.01 -5.69 10.31
N GLY A 75 -1.65 -6.97 10.23
CA GLY A 75 -0.69 -7.61 11.15
C GLY A 75 0.70 -6.94 11.20
N HIS A 76 1.02 -5.98 10.36
CA HIS A 76 2.28 -5.24 10.30
C HIS A 76 2.11 -3.70 10.42
N GLY A 77 0.87 -3.22 10.60
CA GLY A 77 0.55 -1.82 10.88
C GLY A 77 0.48 -1.56 12.39
N GLU A 78 0.84 -0.37 12.82
CA GLU A 78 0.73 0.08 14.20
C GLU A 78 0.01 1.43 14.21
N LEU A 79 -1.18 1.46 14.84
CA LEU A 79 -1.98 2.67 14.99
C LEU A 79 -1.34 3.60 16.02
N THR A 80 -1.34 4.88 15.76
CA THR A 80 -0.95 5.90 16.76
C THR A 80 -2.02 6.05 17.83
N ASP A 81 -1.67 6.62 18.98
CA ASP A 81 -2.61 6.85 20.08
C ASP A 81 -3.75 7.78 19.63
N GLY A 82 -4.98 7.45 20.02
CA GLY A 82 -6.18 8.20 19.65
C GLY A 82 -6.66 8.03 18.20
N TYR A 83 -6.01 7.16 17.42
CA TYR A 83 -6.35 6.91 16.01
C TYR A 83 -7.83 6.55 15.83
N ILE A 84 -8.34 5.58 16.61
CA ILE A 84 -9.73 5.10 16.46
C ILE A 84 -10.72 6.23 16.75
N ARG A 85 -10.53 6.95 17.86
CA ARG A 85 -11.40 8.08 18.20
C ARG A 85 -11.43 9.12 17.09
N ARG A 86 -10.25 9.57 16.62
CA ARG A 86 -10.18 10.61 15.59
C ARG A 86 -10.77 10.14 14.25
N ALA A 87 -10.58 8.87 13.91
CA ALA A 87 -11.17 8.30 12.70
C ALA A 87 -12.70 8.26 12.76
N VAL A 88 -13.29 7.92 13.90
CA VAL A 88 -14.76 7.95 14.10
C VAL A 88 -15.29 9.39 14.00
N GLU A 89 -14.65 10.35 14.66
CA GLU A 89 -14.98 11.77 14.53
C GLU A 89 -14.96 12.23 13.07
N LEU A 90 -13.92 11.86 12.30
CA LEU A 90 -13.81 12.21 10.89
C LEU A 90 -14.88 11.56 10.01
N LEU A 91 -15.30 10.32 10.30
CA LEU A 91 -16.44 9.70 9.61
C LEU A 91 -17.72 10.55 9.77
N ASP A 92 -17.95 11.08 10.98
CA ASP A 92 -19.14 11.89 11.28
C ASP A 92 -19.02 13.30 10.72
N GLU A 93 -17.88 13.96 10.91
CA GLU A 93 -17.61 15.31 10.40
C GLU A 93 -17.71 15.41 8.87
N THR A 94 -17.24 14.37 8.15
CA THR A 94 -17.12 14.41 6.68
C THR A 94 -18.25 13.72 5.95
N GLY A 95 -19.02 12.87 6.65
CA GLY A 95 -20.00 11.98 6.05
C GLY A 95 -19.38 10.92 5.12
N ALA A 96 -18.07 10.68 5.25
CA ALA A 96 -17.38 9.68 4.45
C ALA A 96 -17.77 8.24 4.83
N ALA A 97 -17.74 7.33 3.87
CA ALA A 97 -17.91 5.90 4.11
C ALA A 97 -16.61 5.22 4.52
N ASN A 98 -15.47 5.84 4.19
CA ASN A 98 -14.15 5.36 4.56
C ASN A 98 -13.24 6.56 4.86
N VAL A 99 -12.56 6.52 6.00
CA VAL A 99 -11.50 7.46 6.35
C VAL A 99 -10.21 6.72 6.60
N GLY A 100 -9.09 7.35 6.31
CA GLY A 100 -7.78 6.77 6.59
C GLY A 100 -6.68 7.82 6.44
N GLY A 101 -5.46 7.43 6.73
CA GLY A 101 -4.43 8.42 6.93
C GLY A 101 -3.10 8.14 6.26
N PHE A 102 -2.10 8.77 6.81
CA PHE A 102 -0.72 8.76 6.33
C PHE A 102 -0.03 7.44 6.67
N MET A 103 0.56 6.80 5.66
CA MET A 103 1.44 5.65 5.83
C MET A 103 2.83 6.13 6.25
N ASP A 104 3.05 6.21 7.55
CA ASP A 104 4.34 6.62 8.10
C ASP A 104 5.37 5.49 7.98
N ALA A 105 6.01 5.42 6.82
CA ALA A 105 7.04 4.42 6.56
C ALA A 105 8.30 4.74 7.38
N GLN A 106 8.70 3.82 8.26
CA GLN A 106 9.84 3.98 9.16
C GLN A 106 10.84 2.83 8.97
N GLY A 107 12.06 3.16 8.53
CA GLY A 107 13.17 2.22 8.41
C GLY A 107 14.03 2.19 9.68
N THR A 108 14.59 1.03 9.99
CA THR A 108 15.54 0.82 11.09
C THR A 108 16.95 0.53 10.60
N THR A 109 17.11 0.25 9.31
CA THR A 109 18.39 0.04 8.64
C THR A 109 18.55 1.04 7.48
N PRO A 110 19.77 1.32 7.01
CA PRO A 110 19.98 2.21 5.87
C PRO A 110 19.22 1.83 4.60
N PHE A 111 18.98 0.54 4.37
CA PHE A 111 18.16 0.09 3.24
C PHE A 111 16.68 0.41 3.46
N GLU A 112 16.15 0.11 4.63
CA GLU A 112 14.77 0.43 4.99
C GLU A 112 14.50 1.94 5.02
N GLU A 113 15.46 2.77 5.50
CA GLU A 113 15.38 4.24 5.42
C GLU A 113 15.25 4.71 3.97
N ALA A 114 16.05 4.14 3.06
CA ALA A 114 15.96 4.45 1.62
C ALA A 114 14.61 4.04 1.04
N VAL A 115 14.08 2.85 1.40
CA VAL A 115 12.74 2.41 0.97
C VAL A 115 11.65 3.30 1.55
N ALA A 116 11.74 3.67 2.83
CA ALA A 116 10.81 4.59 3.47
C ALA A 116 10.78 5.95 2.76
N THR A 117 11.95 6.47 2.40
CA THR A 117 12.07 7.72 1.62
C THR A 117 11.47 7.58 0.23
N ALA A 118 11.76 6.49 -0.50
CA ALA A 118 11.16 6.24 -1.81
C ALA A 118 9.63 6.14 -1.74
N TYR A 119 9.06 5.62 -0.64
CA TYR A 119 7.62 5.53 -0.47
C TYR A 119 6.93 6.88 -0.21
N THR A 120 7.65 7.81 0.41
CA THR A 120 7.11 9.11 0.82
C THR A 120 7.56 10.28 -0.04
N MET A 121 8.23 10.03 -1.16
CA MET A 121 8.61 11.08 -2.13
C MET A 121 7.84 10.94 -3.45
N ARG A 122 7.57 12.07 -4.11
CA ARG A 122 6.81 12.11 -5.38
C ARG A 122 7.44 11.27 -6.48
N LEU A 123 8.77 11.27 -6.57
CA LEU A 123 9.51 10.47 -7.56
C LEU A 123 9.39 8.97 -7.32
N GLY A 124 9.14 8.54 -6.07
CA GLY A 124 8.93 7.13 -5.74
C GLY A 124 7.46 6.71 -5.86
N LEU A 125 6.80 6.43 -4.70
CA LEU A 125 5.38 6.06 -4.63
C LEU A 125 4.47 7.22 -4.20
N GLY A 126 5.01 8.39 -3.94
CA GLY A 126 4.37 9.56 -3.34
C GLY A 126 3.31 10.27 -4.20
N GLY A 127 2.65 9.58 -5.10
CA GLY A 127 1.57 10.16 -5.91
C GLY A 127 0.19 10.16 -5.24
N SER A 128 -0.01 9.44 -4.13
CA SER A 128 -1.24 9.45 -3.34
C SER A 128 -1.06 10.29 -2.09
N ALA A 129 -2.15 10.91 -1.61
CA ALA A 129 -2.14 11.71 -0.38
C ALA A 129 -1.58 10.93 0.82
N PHE A 130 -1.92 9.67 0.96
CA PHE A 130 -1.47 8.82 2.07
C PHE A 130 0.03 8.46 2.06
N HIS A 131 0.77 8.83 1.02
CA HIS A 131 2.22 8.69 0.94
C HIS A 131 2.97 9.98 1.29
N LEU A 132 2.30 11.14 1.26
CA LEU A 132 2.92 12.44 1.48
C LEU A 132 2.47 13.03 2.82
N ALA A 133 3.41 13.23 3.74
CA ALA A 133 3.12 13.73 5.08
C ALA A 133 2.52 15.15 5.08
N GLU A 134 2.85 15.95 4.06
CA GLU A 134 2.37 17.31 3.85
C GLU A 134 1.02 17.41 3.12
N SER A 135 0.42 16.29 2.74
CA SER A 135 -0.89 16.30 2.08
C SER A 135 -1.96 16.84 3.01
N PRO A 136 -2.77 17.84 2.59
CA PRO A 136 -3.90 18.31 3.37
C PRO A 136 -4.98 17.24 3.48
N ALA A 137 -5.83 17.35 4.50
CA ALA A 137 -7.04 16.56 4.59
C ALA A 137 -7.93 16.83 3.36
N THR A 138 -8.36 15.78 2.68
CA THR A 138 -9.10 15.90 1.41
C THR A 138 -9.85 14.63 1.07
N GLU A 139 -10.82 14.77 0.17
CA GLU A 139 -11.39 13.61 -0.52
C GLU A 139 -10.32 12.92 -1.37
N ALA A 140 -10.25 11.60 -1.31
CA ALA A 140 -9.20 10.81 -1.93
C ALA A 140 -9.74 9.62 -2.71
N GLU A 141 -8.96 9.13 -3.67
CA GLU A 141 -9.30 7.90 -4.40
C GLU A 141 -9.21 6.66 -3.50
N THR A 142 -8.29 6.68 -2.56
CA THR A 142 -8.03 5.60 -1.59
C THR A 142 -7.20 6.13 -0.42
N VAL A 143 -7.24 5.41 0.69
CA VAL A 143 -6.49 5.72 1.91
C VAL A 143 -5.73 4.49 2.40
N PHE A 144 -4.78 4.70 3.32
CA PHE A 144 -4.05 3.61 3.95
C PHE A 144 -4.78 3.16 5.22
N LEU A 145 -5.03 1.85 5.35
CA LEU A 145 -5.78 1.21 6.44
C LEU A 145 -7.07 1.96 6.78
N GLY A 146 -8.12 1.70 6.01
CA GLY A 146 -9.40 2.39 6.15
C GLY A 146 -10.15 2.08 7.45
N VAL A 147 -10.90 3.09 7.90
CA VAL A 147 -11.96 2.97 8.90
C VAL A 147 -13.28 3.22 8.19
N PHE A 148 -14.17 2.25 8.22
CA PHE A 148 -15.32 2.17 7.31
C PHE A 148 -16.64 2.20 8.06
N ARG A 149 -17.66 2.77 7.44
CA ARG A 149 -19.05 2.49 7.80
C ARG A 149 -19.41 1.09 7.29
N LYS A 150 -19.90 0.23 8.19
CA LYS A 150 -20.20 -1.18 7.87
C LYS A 150 -21.31 -1.32 6.83
N ASP A 151 -22.33 -0.48 6.88
CA ASP A 151 -23.42 -0.45 5.92
C ASP A 151 -22.93 -0.18 4.49
N ALA A 152 -22.00 0.77 4.31
CA ALA A 152 -21.39 1.04 3.03
C ALA A 152 -20.55 -0.15 2.50
N LEU A 153 -19.81 -0.84 3.38
CA LEU A 153 -19.09 -2.06 3.02
C LEU A 153 -20.04 -3.16 2.54
N VAL A 154 -21.14 -3.37 3.29
CA VAL A 154 -22.14 -4.39 2.95
C VAL A 154 -22.86 -4.03 1.65
N ALA A 155 -23.22 -2.77 1.44
CA ALA A 155 -23.91 -2.31 0.23
C ALA A 155 -23.11 -2.57 -1.05
N VAL A 156 -21.76 -2.52 -0.99
CA VAL A 156 -20.90 -2.82 -2.14
C VAL A 156 -20.41 -4.28 -2.16
N GLY A 157 -20.88 -5.15 -1.24
CA GLY A 157 -20.55 -6.58 -1.21
C GLY A 157 -19.20 -6.91 -0.56
N GLY A 158 -18.60 -6.01 0.24
CA GLY A 158 -17.34 -6.24 0.92
C GLY A 158 -16.12 -6.23 -0.02
N PHE A 159 -15.04 -6.88 0.38
CA PHE A 159 -13.81 -7.03 -0.42
C PHE A 159 -13.97 -8.11 -1.48
N ASP A 160 -13.49 -7.86 -2.70
CA ASP A 160 -13.42 -8.89 -3.76
C ASP A 160 -12.33 -9.93 -3.41
N GLU A 161 -12.76 -11.15 -3.10
CA GLU A 161 -11.88 -12.25 -2.70
C GLU A 161 -10.98 -12.77 -3.82
N THR A 162 -11.26 -12.40 -5.06
CA THR A 162 -10.39 -12.71 -6.20
C THR A 162 -9.21 -11.75 -6.32
N MET A 163 -9.26 -10.60 -5.64
CA MET A 163 -8.21 -9.58 -5.61
C MET A 163 -7.23 -9.83 -4.46
N HIS A 164 -6.18 -10.62 -4.68
CA HIS A 164 -5.20 -10.94 -3.62
C HIS A 164 -4.34 -9.73 -3.21
N ARG A 165 -4.22 -8.72 -4.06
CA ARG A 165 -3.63 -7.40 -3.79
C ARG A 165 -4.40 -6.34 -4.54
N ALA A 166 -4.17 -5.07 -4.20
CA ALA A 166 -4.94 -3.92 -4.67
C ALA A 166 -6.45 -4.00 -4.30
N GLN A 167 -6.81 -4.90 -3.38
CA GLN A 167 -8.18 -5.06 -2.88
C GLN A 167 -8.73 -3.77 -2.26
N ASP A 168 -7.88 -2.95 -1.63
CA ASP A 168 -8.27 -1.65 -1.07
C ASP A 168 -8.65 -0.65 -2.16
N TRP A 169 -7.87 -0.62 -3.24
CA TRP A 169 -8.13 0.22 -4.39
C TRP A 169 -9.43 -0.17 -5.10
N GLU A 170 -9.63 -1.47 -5.26
CA GLU A 170 -10.82 -2.03 -5.90
C GLU A 170 -12.07 -1.72 -5.05
N LEU A 171 -12.01 -1.95 -3.74
CA LEU A 171 -13.09 -1.62 -2.83
C LEU A 171 -13.40 -0.12 -2.82
N ASN A 172 -12.38 0.73 -2.69
CA ASN A 172 -12.55 2.17 -2.69
C ASN A 172 -13.07 2.70 -4.03
N TYR A 173 -12.71 2.05 -5.15
CA TYR A 173 -13.30 2.34 -6.45
C TYR A 173 -14.82 2.04 -6.42
N ARG A 174 -15.25 0.85 -5.98
CA ARG A 174 -16.68 0.51 -5.86
C ARG A 174 -17.43 1.43 -4.91
N LEU A 175 -16.87 1.77 -3.76
CA LEU A 175 -17.47 2.74 -2.84
C LEU A 175 -17.73 4.08 -3.54
N ARG A 176 -16.72 4.64 -4.23
CA ARG A 176 -16.86 5.93 -4.93
C ARG A 176 -17.86 5.89 -6.08
N THR A 177 -17.88 4.82 -6.88
CA THR A 177 -18.84 4.67 -7.99
C THR A 177 -20.27 4.45 -7.50
N ASN A 178 -20.46 4.04 -6.25
CA ASN A 178 -21.76 4.01 -5.56
C ASN A 178 -22.07 5.29 -4.78
N GLY A 179 -21.37 6.39 -5.05
CA GLY A 179 -21.65 7.71 -4.47
C GLY A 179 -21.08 7.95 -3.07
N HIS A 180 -20.27 7.02 -2.55
CA HIS A 180 -19.66 7.19 -1.23
C HIS A 180 -18.36 8.02 -1.31
N LYS A 181 -18.13 8.83 -0.29
CA LYS A 181 -16.91 9.61 -0.12
C LYS A 181 -15.83 8.80 0.61
N ILE A 182 -14.59 8.92 0.16
CA ILE A 182 -13.38 8.44 0.84
C ILE A 182 -12.59 9.66 1.30
N TRP A 183 -12.20 9.70 2.57
CA TRP A 183 -11.53 10.86 3.14
C TRP A 183 -10.14 10.53 3.68
N PHE A 184 -9.16 11.29 3.24
CA PHE A 184 -7.80 11.25 3.77
C PHE A 184 -7.60 12.32 4.84
N SER A 185 -7.00 11.96 5.98
CA SER A 185 -6.54 12.92 6.98
C SER A 185 -5.09 12.62 7.40
N PRO A 186 -4.17 13.62 7.39
CA PRO A 186 -2.81 13.44 7.88
C PRO A 186 -2.73 13.24 9.40
N GLU A 187 -3.80 13.50 10.14
CA GLU A 187 -3.90 13.23 11.57
C GLU A 187 -3.93 11.74 11.89
N LEU A 188 -4.49 10.94 10.98
CA LEU A 188 -4.50 9.49 11.08
C LEU A 188 -3.15 8.93 10.60
N ARG A 189 -2.31 8.50 11.52
CA ARG A 189 -0.99 7.96 11.19
C ARG A 189 -0.90 6.49 11.52
N VAL A 190 -0.31 5.74 10.61
CA VAL A 190 -0.02 4.32 10.82
C VAL A 190 1.45 4.07 10.53
N THR A 191 2.18 3.59 11.52
CA THR A 191 3.56 3.18 11.32
C THR A 191 3.62 1.96 10.42
N TYR A 192 4.36 2.07 9.33
CA TYR A 192 4.61 1.00 8.37
C TYR A 192 6.09 0.63 8.33
N ARG A 193 6.41 -0.66 8.44
CA ARG A 193 7.78 -1.17 8.30
C ARG A 193 8.02 -1.62 6.87
N PRO A 194 8.92 -0.95 6.11
CA PRO A 194 9.21 -1.31 4.72
C PRO A 194 9.98 -2.65 4.62
N ARG A 195 10.14 -3.15 3.41
CA ARG A 195 10.91 -4.37 3.16
C ARG A 195 12.38 -4.15 3.47
N SER A 196 12.99 -5.11 4.16
CA SER A 196 14.36 -5.02 4.64
C SER A 196 15.42 -5.45 3.62
N THR A 197 15.01 -6.06 2.48
CA THR A 197 15.93 -6.54 1.45
C THR A 197 15.49 -6.14 0.04
N LEU A 198 16.47 -5.95 -0.85
CA LEU A 198 16.23 -5.62 -2.26
C LEU A 198 15.35 -6.68 -2.95
N ARG A 199 15.60 -7.97 -2.69
CA ARG A 199 14.79 -9.07 -3.25
C ARG A 199 13.32 -8.98 -2.83
N ALA A 200 13.07 -8.69 -1.55
CA ALA A 200 11.72 -8.56 -1.03
C ALA A 200 11.01 -7.32 -1.60
N LEU A 201 11.74 -6.20 -1.78
CA LEU A 201 11.23 -4.99 -2.44
C LEU A 201 10.87 -5.26 -3.90
N ILE A 202 11.77 -5.85 -4.69
CA ILE A 202 11.52 -6.21 -6.09
C ILE A 202 10.28 -7.10 -6.21
N LYS A 203 10.17 -8.15 -5.37
CA LYS A 203 9.00 -9.02 -5.34
C LYS A 203 7.73 -8.24 -5.03
N GLN A 204 7.76 -7.36 -4.03
CA GLN A 204 6.61 -6.54 -3.66
C GLN A 204 6.18 -5.61 -4.80
N MET A 205 7.12 -4.92 -5.45
CA MET A 205 6.82 -3.97 -6.52
C MET A 205 6.33 -4.67 -7.78
N TYR A 206 6.91 -5.81 -8.13
CA TYR A 206 6.43 -6.65 -9.23
C TYR A 206 4.97 -7.10 -9.00
N GLU A 207 4.66 -7.59 -7.80
CA GLU A 207 3.29 -7.97 -7.44
C GLU A 207 2.34 -6.77 -7.48
N THR A 208 2.78 -5.61 -7.01
CA THR A 208 1.98 -4.37 -7.06
C THR A 208 1.67 -3.98 -8.50
N GLY A 209 2.65 -4.02 -9.41
CA GLY A 209 2.43 -3.75 -10.83
C GLY A 209 1.48 -4.76 -11.48
N ARG A 210 1.67 -6.06 -11.19
CA ARG A 210 0.82 -7.15 -11.70
C ARG A 210 -0.65 -6.97 -11.33
N TRP A 211 -0.94 -6.68 -10.07
CA TRP A 211 -2.29 -6.49 -9.59
C TRP A 211 -2.88 -5.14 -10.00
N ARG A 212 -2.03 -4.12 -10.21
CA ARG A 212 -2.47 -2.85 -10.81
C ARG A 212 -2.93 -3.05 -12.26
N ARG A 213 -2.22 -3.87 -13.05
CA ARG A 213 -2.68 -4.26 -14.38
C ARG A 213 -4.05 -4.94 -14.34
N GLU A 214 -4.26 -5.86 -13.39
CA GLU A 214 -5.55 -6.54 -13.25
C GLU A 214 -6.67 -5.56 -12.90
N LEU A 215 -6.41 -4.60 -12.02
CA LEU A 215 -7.36 -3.55 -11.70
C LEU A 215 -7.71 -2.70 -12.92
N VAL A 216 -6.70 -2.23 -13.67
CA VAL A 216 -6.91 -1.45 -14.91
C VAL A 216 -7.65 -2.28 -15.97
N ARG A 217 -7.40 -3.59 -16.05
CA ARG A 217 -8.12 -4.47 -16.97
C ARG A 217 -9.62 -4.59 -16.63
N ARG A 218 -9.97 -4.63 -15.35
CA ARG A 218 -11.37 -4.69 -14.88
C ARG A 218 -12.06 -3.32 -14.94
N HIS A 219 -11.32 -2.28 -14.63
CA HIS A 219 -11.77 -0.90 -14.51
C HIS A 219 -10.84 0.03 -15.30
N PRO A 220 -10.97 0.09 -16.66
CA PRO A 220 -10.05 0.85 -17.53
C PRO A 220 -9.93 2.33 -17.17
N GLU A 221 -10.98 2.93 -16.64
CA GLU A 221 -11.04 4.31 -16.17
C GLU A 221 -10.10 4.61 -15.00
N THR A 222 -9.60 3.57 -14.32
CA THR A 222 -8.60 3.71 -13.25
C THR A 222 -7.16 3.85 -13.79
N ALA A 223 -6.98 3.76 -15.12
CA ALA A 223 -5.69 3.95 -15.79
C ALA A 223 -5.30 5.44 -15.80
N THR A 224 -4.52 5.86 -14.81
CA THR A 224 -3.98 7.22 -14.75
C THR A 224 -2.51 7.24 -15.19
N VAL A 225 -2.02 8.41 -15.62
CA VAL A 225 -0.61 8.61 -16.02
C VAL A 225 0.36 8.09 -14.93
N ARG A 226 0.02 8.30 -13.67
CA ARG A 226 0.81 7.81 -12.53
C ARG A 226 1.03 6.30 -12.55
N TYR A 227 0.02 5.51 -12.90
CA TYR A 227 0.11 4.05 -12.95
C TYR A 227 0.75 3.53 -14.22
N LEU A 228 0.72 4.32 -15.29
CA LEU A 228 1.37 4.00 -16.54
C LEU A 228 2.85 4.45 -16.60
N ALA A 229 3.26 5.38 -15.73
CA ALA A 229 4.64 5.87 -15.68
C ALA A 229 5.69 4.74 -15.48
N PRO A 230 5.56 3.80 -14.51
CA PRO A 230 6.54 2.73 -14.35
C PRO A 230 6.67 1.79 -15.57
N PRO A 231 5.59 1.26 -16.19
CA PRO A 231 5.73 0.46 -17.40
C PRO A 231 6.31 1.25 -18.59
N LEU A 232 5.95 2.52 -18.77
CA LEU A 232 6.53 3.36 -19.80
C LEU A 232 8.02 3.66 -19.54
N THR A 233 8.40 3.88 -18.29
CA THR A 233 9.81 4.02 -17.90
C THR A 233 10.60 2.77 -18.23
N LEU A 234 10.09 1.58 -17.92
CA LEU A 234 10.75 0.32 -18.25
C LEU A 234 10.94 0.17 -19.77
N LEU A 235 9.88 0.43 -20.55
CA LEU A 235 9.94 0.36 -22.01
C LEU A 235 10.94 1.38 -22.57
N GLY A 236 10.94 2.62 -22.06
CA GLY A 236 11.88 3.67 -22.48
C GLY A 236 13.33 3.33 -22.16
N VAL A 237 13.60 2.82 -20.96
CA VAL A 237 14.95 2.42 -20.55
C VAL A 237 15.45 1.23 -21.37
N LEU A 238 14.64 0.17 -21.50
CA LEU A 238 15.06 -1.04 -22.26
C LEU A 238 15.12 -0.73 -23.76
N GLY A 239 14.11 -0.15 -24.34
CA GLY A 239 14.06 0.19 -25.77
C GLY A 239 15.16 1.17 -26.16
N GLY A 240 15.39 2.21 -25.35
CA GLY A 240 16.46 3.17 -25.55
C GLY A 240 17.85 2.53 -25.47
N SER A 241 18.06 1.61 -24.50
CA SER A 241 19.31 0.86 -24.38
C SER A 241 19.56 -0.03 -25.60
N VAL A 242 18.55 -0.76 -26.07
CA VAL A 242 18.64 -1.59 -27.27
C VAL A 242 18.91 -0.75 -28.51
N ALA A 243 18.16 0.33 -28.71
CA ALA A 243 18.37 1.24 -29.85
C ALA A 243 19.79 1.85 -29.84
N GLY A 244 20.25 2.31 -28.67
CA GLY A 244 21.59 2.85 -28.51
C GLY A 244 22.69 1.84 -28.83
N LEU A 245 22.58 0.60 -28.35
CA LEU A 245 23.51 -0.49 -28.65
C LEU A 245 23.53 -0.84 -30.14
N LEU A 246 22.35 -0.96 -30.75
CA LEU A 246 22.25 -1.15 -32.21
C LEU A 246 22.88 0.00 -32.96
N GLY A 247 22.74 1.24 -32.46
CA GLY A 247 23.39 2.44 -33.04
C GLY A 247 24.92 2.39 -32.99
N VAL A 248 25.48 1.75 -31.95
CA VAL A 248 26.92 1.49 -31.86
C VAL A 248 27.34 0.43 -32.89
N ILE A 249 26.60 -0.68 -32.98
CA ILE A 249 26.91 -1.80 -33.90
C ILE A 249 26.77 -1.39 -35.37
N LEU A 250 25.71 -0.63 -35.71
CA LEU A 250 25.37 -0.24 -37.07
C LEU A 250 25.97 1.12 -37.48
N ASP A 251 26.81 1.71 -36.63
CA ASP A 251 27.40 3.06 -36.80
C ASP A 251 26.34 4.17 -37.09
N SER A 252 25.15 4.04 -36.52
CA SER A 252 24.05 4.98 -36.73
C SER A 252 23.99 6.02 -35.62
N ARG A 253 24.24 7.30 -35.96
CA ARG A 253 24.11 8.42 -34.98
C ARG A 253 22.69 8.57 -34.44
N LEU A 254 21.67 8.35 -35.27
CA LEU A 254 20.28 8.45 -34.88
C LEU A 254 19.90 7.39 -33.82
N LEU A 255 20.27 6.14 -34.02
CA LEU A 255 20.01 5.09 -33.06
C LEU A 255 20.76 5.26 -31.74
N ARG A 256 21.98 5.87 -31.77
CA ARG A 256 22.75 6.20 -30.56
C ARG A 256 21.99 7.18 -29.65
N LEU A 257 21.07 8.01 -30.17
CA LEU A 257 20.20 8.88 -29.37
C LEU A 257 19.30 8.05 -28.42
N GLY A 258 19.11 6.76 -28.68
CA GLY A 258 18.43 5.84 -27.77
C GLY A 258 19.00 5.83 -26.35
N PHE A 259 20.30 6.08 -26.17
CA PHE A 259 20.93 6.19 -24.85
C PHE A 259 20.43 7.39 -24.01
N ILE A 260 19.76 8.36 -24.61
CA ILE A 260 19.20 9.50 -23.87
C ILE A 260 18.18 9.02 -22.80
N ALA A 261 17.37 8.01 -23.13
CA ALA A 261 16.34 7.54 -22.21
C ALA A 261 16.95 6.85 -20.94
N PRO A 262 17.83 5.86 -21.02
CA PRO A 262 18.45 5.28 -19.83
C PRO A 262 19.35 6.28 -19.09
N ALA A 263 20.10 7.15 -19.79
CA ALA A 263 20.94 8.16 -19.17
C ALA A 263 20.10 9.22 -18.42
N GLY A 264 19.03 9.71 -19.04
CA GLY A 264 18.10 10.65 -18.43
C GLY A 264 17.38 10.05 -17.21
N TYR A 265 16.99 8.77 -17.29
CA TYR A 265 16.42 8.07 -16.15
C TYR A 265 17.41 7.94 -14.99
N LEU A 266 18.66 7.57 -15.27
CA LEU A 266 19.72 7.48 -14.25
C LEU A 266 19.99 8.84 -13.61
N ALA A 267 20.07 9.91 -14.41
CA ALA A 267 20.22 11.28 -13.92
C ALA A 267 19.03 11.70 -13.03
N LEU A 268 17.80 11.36 -13.43
CA LEU A 268 16.57 11.65 -12.67
C LEU A 268 16.58 11.01 -11.29
N ILE A 269 16.82 9.68 -11.20
CA ILE A 269 16.80 8.98 -9.91
C ILE A 269 17.98 9.37 -9.02
N THR A 270 19.15 9.66 -9.61
CA THR A 270 20.32 10.13 -8.85
C THR A 270 20.10 11.55 -8.34
N GLY A 271 19.71 12.47 -9.22
CA GLY A 271 19.38 13.85 -8.85
C GLY A 271 18.25 13.93 -7.81
N GLY A 272 17.17 13.17 -8.03
CA GLY A 272 16.07 13.06 -7.06
C GLY A 272 16.52 12.54 -5.69
N SER A 273 17.49 11.63 -5.66
CA SER A 273 18.05 11.13 -4.40
C SER A 273 18.89 12.17 -3.66
N LEU A 274 19.58 13.03 -4.38
CA LEU A 274 20.39 14.13 -3.80
C LEU A 274 19.51 15.21 -3.16
N VAL A 275 18.38 15.54 -3.78
CA VAL A 275 17.45 16.58 -3.31
C VAL A 275 16.35 16.06 -2.37
N ALA A 276 16.37 14.78 -2.05
CA ALA A 276 15.37 14.21 -1.12
C ALA A 276 15.46 14.89 0.24
N THR A 277 14.34 15.44 0.71
CA THR A 277 14.25 16.29 1.92
C THR A 277 14.06 15.48 3.20
N ARG A 278 13.56 14.24 3.11
CA ARG A 278 13.38 13.40 4.29
C ARG A 278 14.74 13.14 4.98
N PRO A 279 14.84 13.33 6.30
CA PRO A 279 16.03 12.96 7.05
C PRO A 279 16.36 11.47 6.88
N MET A 280 17.59 11.16 6.53
CA MET A 280 18.09 9.80 6.36
C MET A 280 19.61 9.75 6.54
N SER A 281 20.15 8.59 6.84
CA SER A 281 21.62 8.39 6.91
C SER A 281 22.28 8.56 5.53
N ALA A 282 23.56 8.93 5.51
CA ALA A 282 24.34 9.00 4.25
C ALA A 282 24.33 7.66 3.52
N ALA A 283 24.39 6.56 4.27
CA ALA A 283 24.31 5.21 3.73
C ALA A 283 22.96 4.88 3.09
N ALA A 284 21.85 5.43 3.60
CA ALA A 284 20.54 5.33 3.00
C ALA A 284 20.44 6.16 1.71
N ARG A 285 20.94 7.39 1.73
CA ARG A 285 20.97 8.28 0.56
C ARG A 285 21.73 7.66 -0.61
N LEU A 286 22.85 7.00 -0.36
CA LEU A 286 23.62 6.29 -1.39
C LEU A 286 22.85 5.09 -1.98
N ARG A 287 21.94 4.47 -1.23
CA ARG A 287 21.11 3.34 -1.69
C ARG A 287 19.83 3.78 -2.38
N LEU A 288 19.41 5.03 -2.20
CA LEU A 288 18.13 5.53 -2.70
C LEU A 288 17.98 5.42 -4.23
N PRO A 289 19.00 5.72 -5.08
CA PRO A 289 18.87 5.50 -6.53
C PRO A 289 18.58 4.04 -6.90
N LEU A 290 19.24 3.07 -6.24
CA LEU A 290 18.98 1.66 -6.45
C LEU A 290 17.56 1.26 -6.03
N VAL A 291 17.10 1.79 -4.90
CA VAL A 291 15.74 1.55 -4.40
C VAL A 291 14.69 2.12 -5.35
N LEU A 292 14.88 3.33 -5.88
CA LEU A 292 13.99 3.94 -6.88
C LEU A 292 13.98 3.12 -8.17
N ALA A 293 15.15 2.71 -8.66
CA ALA A 293 15.24 1.85 -9.85
C ALA A 293 14.50 0.52 -9.64
N ALA A 294 14.73 -0.15 -8.51
CA ALA A 294 14.03 -1.40 -8.18
C ALA A 294 12.51 -1.20 -8.09
N THR A 295 12.06 -0.08 -7.51
CA THR A 295 10.64 0.26 -7.37
C THR A 295 9.99 0.45 -8.75
N HIS A 296 10.56 1.30 -9.60
CA HIS A 296 9.97 1.62 -10.90
C HIS A 296 10.03 0.45 -11.88
N LEU A 297 11.22 -0.16 -12.02
CA LEU A 297 11.43 -1.20 -13.04
C LEU A 297 10.71 -2.51 -12.67
N ALA A 298 10.71 -2.90 -11.39
CA ALA A 298 9.99 -4.10 -10.97
C ALA A 298 8.48 -3.91 -11.07
N TRP A 299 7.95 -2.72 -10.72
CA TRP A 299 6.53 -2.43 -10.94
C TRP A 299 6.19 -2.44 -12.43
N GLY A 300 6.98 -1.74 -13.26
CA GLY A 300 6.80 -1.74 -14.71
C GLY A 300 6.79 -3.15 -15.30
N ALA A 301 7.74 -4.00 -14.89
CA ALA A 301 7.80 -5.41 -15.31
C ALA A 301 6.56 -6.18 -14.85
N GLY A 302 6.11 -6.00 -13.61
CA GLY A 302 4.90 -6.62 -13.09
C GLY A 302 3.66 -6.22 -13.89
N PHE A 303 3.55 -4.94 -14.26
CA PHE A 303 2.43 -4.44 -15.07
C PHE A 303 2.45 -4.99 -16.51
N LEU A 304 3.61 -5.04 -17.16
CA LEU A 304 3.72 -5.49 -18.56
C LEU A 304 3.64 -7.01 -18.70
N LEU A 305 4.30 -7.75 -17.82
CA LEU A 305 4.53 -9.19 -17.95
C LEU A 305 3.67 -10.03 -16.99
N GLY A 306 3.26 -9.44 -15.86
CA GLY A 306 2.55 -10.15 -14.81
C GLY A 306 1.12 -10.51 -15.23
N ARG A 307 0.72 -11.77 -15.00
CA ARG A 307 -0.68 -12.21 -15.08
C ARG A 307 -1.19 -12.48 -13.68
N ALA A 308 -2.30 -11.87 -13.28
CA ALA A 308 -2.95 -12.19 -12.02
C ALA A 308 -3.42 -13.66 -12.08
N ARG A 309 -3.00 -14.47 -11.09
CA ARG A 309 -3.51 -15.85 -10.97
C ARG A 309 -4.59 -15.85 -9.90
N HIS A 310 -5.79 -16.21 -10.29
CA HIS A 310 -6.97 -16.29 -9.43
C HIS A 310 -7.14 -17.70 -8.81
N ARG A 311 -5.99 -18.36 -8.42
CA ARG A 311 -6.05 -19.69 -7.79
C ARG A 311 -6.41 -19.58 -6.33
#